data_db7892a5ad30ec2fe0db5a0c9d7f72bf
#
_entry.id   db7892a5ad30ec2fe0db5a0c9d7f72bf
#
_cell.length_a   1.000
_cell.length_b   1.000
_cell.length_c   1.000
_cell.angle_alpha   90.00
_cell.angle_beta   90.00
_cell.angle_gamma   90.00
#
_symmetry.space_group_name_H-M   'P 1'
#
loop_
_entity.id
_entity.type
_entity.pdbx_description
1 polymer ?
#
loop_
_entity_poly.entity_id
_entity_poly.type
_entity_poly.pdbx_seq_one_letter_code
_entity_poly.pdbx_strand_id
1 'polypeptide(L)'
;MKNTILLLFFFYSTFSFSQKVDSFILDKKQIIQYEADGLSDFPIYRAYEFQDKNGVCELVLCENQKNISKKDTLNTKIQVICALNDHGGFLERWRINDLIESTETNIWFWTKYCSVKDIDGDGFIDPIIVYGTRDENDEIKRVKIITVYKEKKYVIRAVECDLDDCRSFKKDDNWNLLPQKIKTHVNQLLEKMRKEQNLLLKDR
;
A
#
# COMPACT_ATOMS: atom_id res chain seq x y z
N MET A 1 -2.96 0.82 71.58
CA MET A 1 -2.07 0.32 70.51
C MET A 1 -2.81 0.48 69.19
N LYS A 2 -2.41 1.44 68.35
CA LYS A 2 -3.03 1.68 67.03
C LYS A 2 -2.19 0.96 65.98
N ASN A 3 -2.77 -0.05 65.33
CA ASN A 3 -2.14 -0.76 64.22
C ASN A 3 -2.37 0.06 62.93
N THR A 4 -1.28 0.64 62.40
CA THR A 4 -1.28 1.30 61.11
C THR A 4 -0.96 0.24 60.04
N ILE A 5 -1.96 -0.11 59.22
CA ILE A 5 -1.78 -0.99 58.04
C ILE A 5 -1.24 -0.14 56.90
N LEU A 6 0.01 -0.37 56.53
CA LEU A 6 0.66 0.25 55.37
C LEU A 6 0.28 -0.52 54.10
N LEU A 7 -0.59 0.03 53.29
CA LEU A 7 -0.97 -0.54 51.98
C LEU A 7 0.10 -0.13 50.95
N LEU A 8 0.95 -1.06 50.56
CA LEU A 8 1.91 -0.91 49.48
C LEU A 8 1.20 -1.13 48.12
N PHE A 9 0.90 -0.04 47.41
CA PHE A 9 0.47 -0.10 46.04
C PHE A 9 1.67 -0.43 45.14
N PHE A 10 1.76 -1.66 44.66
CA PHE A 10 2.65 -2.03 43.55
C PHE A 10 2.09 -1.47 42.23
N PHE A 11 2.66 -0.40 41.75
CA PHE A 11 2.46 0.05 40.36
C PHE A 11 3.18 -0.95 39.44
N TYR A 12 2.44 -1.90 38.86
CA TYR A 12 2.89 -2.66 37.70
C TYR A 12 2.83 -1.74 36.48
N SER A 13 3.94 -1.09 36.14
CA SER A 13 4.12 -0.48 34.84
C SER A 13 4.27 -1.61 33.82
N THR A 14 3.20 -1.95 33.14
CA THR A 14 3.28 -2.81 31.96
C THR A 14 4.00 -2.02 30.87
N PHE A 15 5.30 -2.29 30.72
CA PHE A 15 6.02 -1.87 29.51
C PHE A 15 5.45 -2.67 28.34
N SER A 16 4.49 -2.09 27.61
CA SER A 16 4.13 -2.57 26.28
C SER A 16 5.34 -2.35 25.37
N PHE A 17 6.15 -3.37 25.16
CA PHE A 17 7.09 -3.39 24.06
C PHE A 17 6.23 -3.47 22.77
N SER A 18 6.07 -2.34 22.09
CA SER A 18 5.60 -2.35 20.71
C SER A 18 6.65 -3.11 19.92
N GLN A 19 6.33 -4.32 19.49
CA GLN A 19 7.18 -5.09 18.60
C GLN A 19 7.22 -4.34 17.28
N LYS A 20 8.40 -3.83 16.91
CA LYS A 20 8.57 -3.13 15.64
C LYS A 20 8.30 -4.13 14.53
N VAL A 21 7.29 -3.87 13.75
CA VAL A 21 6.96 -4.69 12.60
C VAL A 21 7.87 -4.28 11.45
N ASP A 22 8.70 -5.21 10.99
CA ASP A 22 9.61 -4.99 9.87
C ASP A 22 9.08 -5.71 8.63
N SER A 23 9.30 -5.09 7.45
CA SER A 23 9.02 -5.69 6.15
C SER A 23 10.27 -5.78 5.32
N PHE A 24 10.36 -6.82 4.49
CA PHE A 24 11.50 -7.09 3.62
C PHE A 24 11.05 -7.13 2.17
N ILE A 25 11.89 -6.62 1.26
CA ILE A 25 11.68 -6.81 -0.17
C ILE A 25 12.31 -8.14 -0.55
N LEU A 26 11.51 -9.03 -1.15
CA LEU A 26 11.98 -10.33 -1.60
C LEU A 26 12.73 -10.19 -2.93
N ASP A 27 13.86 -10.88 -3.05
CA ASP A 27 14.54 -11.08 -4.32
C ASP A 27 13.88 -12.20 -5.15
N LYS A 28 14.31 -12.35 -6.42
CA LYS A 28 13.74 -13.38 -7.32
C LYS A 28 13.88 -14.82 -6.80
N LYS A 29 14.95 -15.13 -6.08
CA LYS A 29 15.17 -16.47 -5.53
C LYS A 29 14.21 -16.72 -4.36
N GLN A 30 14.03 -15.72 -3.50
CA GLN A 30 13.10 -15.79 -2.38
C GLN A 30 11.64 -15.89 -2.85
N ILE A 31 11.25 -15.16 -3.91
CA ILE A 31 9.91 -15.27 -4.51
C ILE A 31 9.61 -16.71 -4.92
N ILE A 32 10.55 -17.36 -5.61
CA ILE A 32 10.42 -18.77 -6.03
C ILE A 32 10.48 -19.71 -4.82
N GLN A 33 11.42 -19.47 -3.91
CA GLN A 33 11.60 -20.31 -2.71
C GLN A 33 10.36 -20.34 -1.82
N TYR A 34 9.65 -19.21 -1.73
CA TYR A 34 8.44 -19.06 -0.91
C TYR A 34 7.16 -19.34 -1.71
N GLU A 35 7.29 -19.78 -2.98
CA GLU A 35 6.16 -20.07 -3.87
C GLU A 35 5.21 -18.87 -4.08
N ALA A 36 5.70 -17.64 -3.81
CA ALA A 36 4.92 -16.42 -3.95
C ALA A 36 4.52 -16.13 -5.40
N ASP A 37 5.24 -16.71 -6.38
CA ASP A 37 4.93 -16.63 -7.80
C ASP A 37 3.61 -17.34 -8.17
N GLY A 38 3.14 -18.26 -7.34
CA GLY A 38 1.83 -18.90 -7.49
C GLY A 38 0.63 -18.01 -7.07
N LEU A 39 0.86 -16.86 -6.46
CA LEU A 39 -0.21 -15.96 -6.00
C LEU A 39 -0.94 -15.23 -7.14
N SER A 40 -0.30 -15.06 -8.31
CA SER A 40 -0.84 -14.28 -9.43
C SER A 40 -0.51 -14.92 -10.77
N ASP A 41 -1.44 -14.79 -11.74
CA ASP A 41 -1.20 -15.10 -13.15
C ASP A 41 -0.31 -14.06 -13.84
N PHE A 42 -0.05 -12.91 -13.20
CA PHE A 42 0.79 -11.85 -13.74
C PHE A 42 2.20 -11.94 -13.15
N PRO A 43 3.23 -11.60 -13.94
CA PRO A 43 4.59 -11.49 -13.42
C PRO A 43 4.66 -10.58 -12.20
N ILE A 44 5.37 -11.05 -11.16
CA ILE A 44 5.62 -10.24 -9.97
C ILE A 44 6.65 -9.16 -10.32
N TYR A 45 6.25 -7.91 -10.18
CA TYR A 45 7.11 -6.75 -10.29
C TYR A 45 7.90 -6.51 -9.00
N ARG A 46 7.23 -6.67 -7.84
CA ARG A 46 7.84 -6.53 -6.51
C ARG A 46 7.07 -7.35 -5.48
N ALA A 47 7.78 -7.95 -4.56
CA ALA A 47 7.19 -8.66 -3.44
C ALA A 47 7.79 -8.18 -2.11
N TYR A 48 6.97 -8.20 -1.08
CA TYR A 48 7.34 -7.91 0.30
C TYR A 48 6.90 -9.07 1.18
N GLU A 49 7.76 -9.45 2.14
CA GLU A 49 7.37 -10.28 3.27
C GLU A 49 7.31 -9.40 4.52
N PHE A 50 6.35 -9.62 5.36
CA PHE A 50 6.27 -8.99 6.67
C PHE A 50 5.60 -9.91 7.68
N GLN A 51 5.91 -9.68 8.95
CA GLN A 51 5.24 -10.36 10.06
C GLN A 51 4.56 -9.32 10.93
N ASP A 52 3.26 -9.46 11.11
CA ASP A 52 2.46 -8.65 12.02
C ASP A 52 1.65 -9.53 12.98
N LYS A 53 0.68 -8.98 13.68
CA LYS A 53 -0.18 -9.74 14.60
C LYS A 53 -1.05 -10.80 13.92
N ASN A 54 -1.23 -10.73 12.60
CA ASN A 54 -1.94 -11.75 11.83
C ASN A 54 -1.03 -12.95 11.48
N GLY A 55 0.29 -12.82 11.55
CA GLY A 55 1.27 -13.82 11.16
C GLY A 55 2.20 -13.33 10.06
N VAL A 56 2.83 -14.26 9.35
CA VAL A 56 3.71 -13.97 8.21
C VAL A 56 2.87 -13.80 6.96
N CYS A 57 3.02 -12.68 6.30
CA CYS A 57 2.26 -12.31 5.11
C CYS A 57 3.18 -11.94 3.95
N GLU A 58 2.71 -12.25 2.74
CA GLU A 58 3.29 -11.83 1.48
C GLU A 58 2.42 -10.74 0.85
N LEU A 59 3.05 -9.67 0.37
CA LEU A 59 2.42 -8.63 -0.42
C LEU A 59 3.08 -8.56 -1.79
N VAL A 60 2.39 -8.95 -2.84
CA VAL A 60 2.92 -8.96 -4.20
C VAL A 60 2.29 -7.89 -5.06
N LEU A 61 3.12 -7.14 -5.79
CA LEU A 61 2.74 -6.19 -6.83
C LEU A 61 3.02 -6.83 -8.18
N CYS A 62 1.98 -7.02 -8.99
CA CYS A 62 2.05 -7.75 -10.25
C CYS A 62 1.61 -6.87 -11.42
N GLU A 63 2.35 -6.97 -12.52
CA GLU A 63 2.11 -6.22 -13.75
C GLU A 63 1.98 -7.22 -14.92
N ASN A 64 0.99 -7.01 -15.81
CA ASN A 64 0.71 -8.00 -16.85
C ASN A 64 1.70 -7.98 -18.03
N GLN A 65 2.62 -7.01 -18.11
CA GLN A 65 3.71 -6.94 -19.10
C GLN A 65 3.24 -7.25 -20.54
N LYS A 66 2.13 -6.63 -20.95
CA LYS A 66 1.48 -6.94 -22.23
C LYS A 66 2.37 -6.68 -23.44
N ASN A 67 3.15 -5.58 -23.40
CA ASN A 67 4.11 -5.22 -24.44
C ASN A 67 5.48 -4.96 -23.80
N ILE A 68 6.46 -5.78 -24.15
CA ILE A 68 7.84 -5.61 -23.72
C ILE A 68 8.65 -5.14 -24.92
N SER A 69 9.17 -3.93 -24.83
CA SER A 69 10.16 -3.41 -25.79
C SER A 69 11.53 -3.30 -25.15
N LYS A 70 12.58 -3.11 -25.97
CA LYS A 70 13.95 -2.87 -25.42
C LYS A 70 14.04 -1.59 -24.56
N LYS A 71 13.07 -0.69 -24.67
CA LYS A 71 13.08 0.61 -24.00
C LYS A 71 12.03 0.75 -22.90
N ASP A 72 10.93 0.00 -22.97
CA ASP A 72 9.83 0.16 -22.02
C ASP A 72 8.98 -1.12 -21.91
N THR A 73 8.37 -1.30 -20.74
CA THR A 73 7.37 -2.33 -20.50
C THR A 73 6.02 -1.66 -20.29
N LEU A 74 5.08 -1.93 -21.20
CA LEU A 74 3.72 -1.38 -21.11
C LEU A 74 2.80 -2.40 -20.47
N ASN A 75 2.08 -1.95 -19.46
CA ASN A 75 1.10 -2.75 -18.74
C ASN A 75 -0.30 -2.19 -19.00
N THR A 76 -1.25 -3.07 -19.23
CA THR A 76 -2.67 -2.69 -19.31
C THR A 76 -3.46 -3.08 -18.07
N LYS A 77 -2.85 -3.89 -17.20
CA LYS A 77 -3.45 -4.36 -15.94
C LYS A 77 -2.39 -4.49 -14.87
N ILE A 78 -2.79 -4.21 -13.64
CA ILE A 78 -2.01 -4.48 -12.43
C ILE A 78 -2.84 -5.27 -11.43
N GLN A 79 -2.14 -5.97 -10.55
CA GLN A 79 -2.74 -6.69 -9.45
C GLN A 79 -1.88 -6.53 -8.20
N VAL A 80 -2.52 -6.36 -7.06
CA VAL A 80 -1.87 -6.43 -5.75
C VAL A 80 -2.56 -7.50 -4.94
N ILE A 81 -1.79 -8.40 -4.35
CA ILE A 81 -2.33 -9.48 -3.52
C ILE A 81 -1.59 -9.46 -2.19
N CYS A 82 -2.35 -9.51 -1.11
CA CYS A 82 -1.83 -9.80 0.22
C CYS A 82 -2.34 -11.16 0.65
N ALA A 83 -1.44 -12.03 1.03
CA ALA A 83 -1.75 -13.37 1.46
C ALA A 83 -1.02 -13.70 2.77
N LEU A 84 -1.69 -14.43 3.64
CA LEU A 84 -1.13 -15.01 4.86
C LEU A 84 -0.49 -16.34 4.52
N ASN A 85 0.72 -16.56 5.00
CA ASN A 85 1.36 -17.88 4.94
C ASN A 85 0.71 -18.79 5.99
N ASP A 86 0.01 -19.83 5.54
CA ASP A 86 -0.77 -20.71 6.39
C ASP A 86 -0.49 -22.18 6.04
N HIS A 87 0.13 -22.92 6.97
CA HIS A 87 0.38 -24.37 6.87
C HIS A 87 1.03 -24.86 5.55
N GLY A 88 1.96 -24.08 5.00
CA GLY A 88 2.67 -24.41 3.76
C GLY A 88 1.92 -24.02 2.49
N GLY A 89 0.94 -23.12 2.59
CA GLY A 89 0.24 -22.49 1.48
C GLY A 89 -0.07 -21.03 1.77
N PHE A 90 -0.82 -20.42 0.88
CA PHE A 90 -1.23 -19.02 1.01
C PHE A 90 -2.74 -18.90 1.14
N LEU A 91 -3.16 -18.13 2.16
CA LEU A 91 -4.55 -17.69 2.32
C LEU A 91 -4.65 -16.22 1.88
N GLU A 92 -5.29 -15.98 0.73
CA GLU A 92 -5.51 -14.60 0.27
C GLU A 92 -6.36 -13.82 1.27
N ARG A 93 -5.84 -12.65 1.69
CA ARG A 93 -6.52 -11.74 2.62
C ARG A 93 -7.30 -10.67 1.86
N TRP A 94 -6.66 -10.08 0.88
CA TRP A 94 -7.28 -9.07 0.03
C TRP A 94 -6.51 -8.92 -1.29
N ARG A 95 -7.21 -8.38 -2.29
CA ARG A 95 -6.70 -8.17 -3.64
C ARG A 95 -7.13 -6.82 -4.19
N ILE A 96 -6.26 -6.17 -4.94
CA ILE A 96 -6.55 -4.99 -5.75
C ILE A 96 -6.34 -5.38 -7.20
N ASN A 97 -7.29 -5.05 -8.07
CA ASN A 97 -7.16 -5.15 -9.51
C ASN A 97 -7.46 -3.79 -10.11
N ASP A 98 -6.67 -3.38 -11.08
CA ASP A 98 -6.95 -2.20 -11.88
C ASP A 98 -6.46 -2.39 -13.31
N LEU A 99 -7.02 -1.61 -14.21
CA LEU A 99 -6.70 -1.64 -15.64
C LEU A 99 -6.74 -0.23 -16.22
N ILE A 100 -6.13 -0.07 -17.41
CA ILE A 100 -6.18 1.18 -18.14
C ILE A 100 -7.60 1.47 -18.63
N GLU A 101 -7.93 2.76 -18.73
CA GLU A 101 -9.12 3.27 -19.40
C GLU A 101 -8.84 3.53 -20.90
N SER A 102 -9.87 3.88 -21.67
CA SER A 102 -9.78 3.96 -23.13
C SER A 102 -8.74 4.96 -23.66
N THR A 103 -8.43 5.99 -22.90
CA THR A 103 -7.45 7.03 -23.27
C THR A 103 -6.05 6.77 -22.70
N GLU A 104 -5.87 5.67 -21.99
CA GLU A 104 -4.62 5.35 -21.32
C GLU A 104 -3.87 4.24 -22.04
N THR A 105 -2.56 4.29 -22.04
CA THR A 105 -1.69 3.32 -22.73
C THR A 105 -0.89 2.46 -21.76
N ASN A 106 -0.68 2.93 -20.53
CA ASN A 106 0.11 2.22 -19.53
C ASN A 106 -0.39 2.47 -18.12
N ILE A 107 -0.28 1.45 -17.27
CA ILE A 107 -0.49 1.50 -15.81
C ILE A 107 0.71 0.88 -15.13
N TRP A 108 1.27 1.52 -14.07
CA TRP A 108 2.45 1.00 -13.37
C TRP A 108 2.49 1.44 -11.92
N PHE A 109 3.22 0.67 -11.09
CA PHE A 109 3.43 1.00 -9.69
C PHE A 109 4.47 2.09 -9.51
N TRP A 110 4.16 3.06 -8.67
CA TRP A 110 5.10 4.10 -8.23
C TRP A 110 5.77 3.67 -6.93
N THR A 111 6.61 2.63 -7.01
CA THR A 111 7.17 1.95 -5.84
C THR A 111 8.01 2.84 -4.92
N LYS A 112 8.50 3.99 -5.41
CA LYS A 112 9.13 5.03 -4.57
C LYS A 112 8.20 5.55 -3.48
N TYR A 113 6.88 5.49 -3.71
CA TYR A 113 5.85 6.00 -2.82
C TYR A 113 5.06 4.88 -2.13
N CYS A 114 5.31 3.64 -2.49
CA CYS A 114 4.73 2.49 -1.78
C CYS A 114 5.45 2.27 -0.45
N SER A 115 4.71 1.82 0.56
CA SER A 115 5.30 1.41 1.83
C SER A 115 4.53 0.25 2.46
N VAL A 116 5.25 -0.57 3.24
CA VAL A 116 4.70 -1.71 3.99
C VAL A 116 5.19 -1.53 5.43
N LYS A 117 4.41 -0.82 6.26
CA LYS A 117 4.80 -0.43 7.62
C LYS A 117 3.58 -0.37 8.53
N ASP A 118 3.80 -0.60 9.82
CA ASP A 118 2.86 -0.23 10.87
C ASP A 118 2.96 1.28 11.12
N ILE A 119 2.00 2.05 10.60
CA ILE A 119 2.04 3.52 10.62
C ILE A 119 1.46 4.06 11.93
N ASP A 120 0.42 3.43 12.45
CA ASP A 120 -0.25 3.92 13.67
C ASP A 120 0.29 3.30 14.96
N GLY A 121 1.06 2.22 14.86
CA GLY A 121 1.72 1.53 15.98
C GLY A 121 0.81 0.52 16.67
N ASP A 122 -0.23 0.02 15.97
CA ASP A 122 -1.18 -0.95 16.52
C ASP A 122 -0.70 -2.41 16.40
N GLY A 123 0.41 -2.63 15.69
CA GLY A 123 1.04 -3.95 15.49
C GLY A 123 0.52 -4.70 14.27
N PHE A 124 -0.25 -4.03 13.41
CA PHE A 124 -0.61 -4.50 12.09
C PHE A 124 0.07 -3.64 11.04
N ILE A 125 0.36 -4.22 9.88
CA ILE A 125 0.90 -3.47 8.76
C ILE A 125 -0.23 -2.69 8.06
N ASP A 126 0.06 -1.42 7.73
CA ASP A 126 -0.78 -0.51 6.95
C ASP A 126 -0.15 -0.28 5.57
N PRO A 127 -0.33 -1.18 4.60
CA PRO A 127 0.28 -1.02 3.30
C PRO A 127 -0.24 0.22 2.59
N ILE A 128 0.68 1.00 1.99
CA ILE A 128 0.35 2.08 1.07
C ILE A 128 0.82 1.66 -0.31
N ILE A 129 -0.11 1.57 -1.24
CA ILE A 129 0.13 1.20 -2.64
C ILE A 129 -0.17 2.42 -3.49
N VAL A 130 0.80 2.80 -4.33
CA VAL A 130 0.67 3.91 -5.25
C VAL A 130 0.93 3.43 -6.66
N TYR A 131 0.03 3.78 -7.56
CA TYR A 131 0.18 3.54 -8.99
C TYR A 131 -0.48 4.65 -9.80
N GLY A 132 -0.09 4.75 -11.05
CA GLY A 132 -0.62 5.75 -11.96
C GLY A 132 -0.77 5.21 -13.37
N THR A 133 -1.43 5.99 -14.21
CA THR A 133 -1.62 5.73 -15.64
C THR A 133 -1.09 6.88 -16.47
N ARG A 134 -0.72 6.61 -17.71
CA ARG A 134 -0.34 7.60 -18.71
C ARG A 134 -1.01 7.32 -20.05
N ASP A 135 -1.10 8.35 -20.87
CA ASP A 135 -1.58 8.25 -22.24
C ASP A 135 -0.43 8.00 -23.25
N GLU A 136 -0.75 8.14 -24.55
CA GLU A 136 0.22 7.97 -25.64
C GLU A 136 1.29 9.07 -25.70
N ASN A 137 1.03 10.25 -25.11
CA ASN A 137 1.97 11.37 -25.02
C ASN A 137 2.86 11.31 -23.78
N ASP A 138 2.77 10.22 -23.02
CA ASP A 138 3.49 10.04 -21.76
C ASP A 138 3.01 10.95 -20.60
N GLU A 139 1.80 11.52 -20.74
CA GLU A 139 1.20 12.36 -19.72
C GLU A 139 0.46 11.55 -18.67
N ILE A 140 0.66 11.90 -17.39
CA ILE A 140 -0.03 11.27 -16.27
C ILE A 140 -1.52 11.60 -16.36
N LYS A 141 -2.38 10.59 -16.30
CA LYS A 141 -3.85 10.73 -16.34
C LYS A 141 -4.51 10.45 -15.00
N ARG A 142 -4.22 9.31 -14.41
CA ARG A 142 -4.76 8.93 -13.10
C ARG A 142 -3.64 8.57 -12.14
N VAL A 143 -3.87 8.88 -10.87
CA VAL A 143 -3.04 8.39 -9.76
C VAL A 143 -3.96 7.87 -8.67
N LYS A 144 -3.66 6.69 -8.15
CA LYS A 144 -4.34 6.17 -6.98
C LYS A 144 -3.35 5.92 -5.84
N ILE A 145 -3.75 6.36 -4.64
CA ILE A 145 -3.09 6.03 -3.40
C ILE A 145 -4.07 5.17 -2.61
N ILE A 146 -3.73 3.91 -2.40
CA ILE A 146 -4.56 2.96 -1.67
C ILE A 146 -3.86 2.61 -0.36
N THR A 147 -4.52 2.87 0.75
CA THR A 147 -4.12 2.40 2.07
C THR A 147 -5.05 1.26 2.47
N VAL A 148 -4.47 0.18 2.95
CA VAL A 148 -5.25 -0.94 3.53
C VAL A 148 -5.07 -0.90 5.04
N TYR A 149 -6.17 -0.74 5.75
CA TYR A 149 -6.22 -0.74 7.21
C TYR A 149 -7.26 -1.76 7.67
N LYS A 150 -6.81 -2.75 8.46
CA LYS A 150 -7.67 -3.87 8.91
C LYS A 150 -8.46 -4.50 7.76
N GLU A 151 -7.74 -4.80 6.67
CA GLU A 151 -8.24 -5.42 5.43
C GLU A 151 -9.25 -4.57 4.64
N LYS A 152 -9.54 -3.36 5.09
CA LYS A 152 -10.38 -2.41 4.35
C LYS A 152 -9.53 -1.44 3.55
N LYS A 153 -9.98 -1.18 2.32
CA LYS A 153 -9.31 -0.26 1.39
C LYS A 153 -9.85 1.15 1.57
N TYR A 154 -8.93 2.10 1.59
CA TYR A 154 -9.20 3.55 1.64
C TYR A 154 -8.41 4.20 0.51
N VAL A 155 -9.09 4.86 -0.40
CA VAL A 155 -8.50 5.28 -1.66
C VAL A 155 -8.57 6.79 -1.83
N ILE A 156 -7.45 7.38 -2.25
CA ILE A 156 -7.42 8.68 -2.89
C ILE A 156 -7.35 8.42 -4.39
N ARG A 157 -8.30 8.98 -5.14
CA ARG A 157 -8.32 8.96 -6.61
C ARG A 157 -8.01 10.35 -7.11
N ALA A 158 -6.97 10.44 -7.90
CA ALA A 158 -6.54 11.67 -8.53
C ALA A 158 -6.66 11.56 -10.04
N VAL A 159 -7.09 12.64 -10.67
CA VAL A 159 -7.12 12.81 -12.12
C VAL A 159 -6.27 14.02 -12.46
N GLU A 160 -5.32 13.86 -13.38
CA GLU A 160 -4.50 14.93 -13.92
C GLU A 160 -4.91 15.20 -15.37
N CYS A 161 -4.93 16.44 -15.78
CA CYS A 161 -5.25 16.85 -17.15
C CYS A 161 -4.80 18.30 -17.40
N ASP A 162 -4.89 18.78 -18.65
CA ASP A 162 -4.42 20.10 -19.04
C ASP A 162 -5.29 21.24 -18.50
N LEU A 163 -6.58 20.99 -18.32
CA LEU A 163 -7.53 22.00 -17.87
C LEU A 163 -7.76 21.93 -16.36
N ASP A 164 -7.84 23.07 -15.74
CA ASP A 164 -8.03 23.22 -14.29
C ASP A 164 -9.33 22.60 -13.75
N ASP A 165 -10.37 22.54 -14.56
CA ASP A 165 -11.69 22.03 -14.18
C ASP A 165 -11.78 20.50 -14.16
N CYS A 166 -10.89 19.80 -14.87
CA CYS A 166 -10.83 18.35 -14.85
C CYS A 166 -9.81 17.81 -13.84
N ARG A 167 -8.84 18.62 -13.37
CA ARG A 167 -7.89 18.23 -12.32
C ARG A 167 -8.59 18.08 -10.99
N SER A 168 -8.43 16.93 -10.37
CA SER A 168 -9.05 16.70 -9.07
C SER A 168 -8.39 15.58 -8.30
N PHE A 169 -8.57 15.58 -6.99
CA PHE A 169 -8.47 14.35 -6.22
C PHE A 169 -9.68 14.20 -5.29
N LYS A 170 -10.08 12.97 -5.07
CA LYS A 170 -11.21 12.63 -4.22
C LYS A 170 -10.80 11.51 -3.26
N LYS A 171 -11.13 11.67 -2.00
CA LYS A 171 -11.04 10.63 -0.98
C LYS A 171 -12.33 9.83 -0.96
N ASP A 172 -12.23 8.51 -0.71
CA ASP A 172 -13.41 7.66 -0.52
C ASP A 172 -14.25 8.13 0.69
N ASP A 173 -15.52 7.83 0.69
CA ASP A 173 -16.46 8.25 1.75
C ASP A 173 -16.08 7.68 3.13
N ASN A 174 -15.44 6.52 3.15
CA ASN A 174 -14.95 5.87 4.37
C ASN A 174 -13.63 6.45 4.89
N TRP A 175 -13.02 7.43 4.21
CA TRP A 175 -11.71 8.01 4.57
C TRP A 175 -11.63 8.48 6.03
N ASN A 176 -12.74 9.02 6.53
CA ASN A 176 -12.81 9.52 7.91
C ASN A 176 -12.66 8.44 8.98
N LEU A 177 -12.86 7.16 8.63
CA LEU A 177 -12.71 6.02 9.54
C LEU A 177 -11.24 5.61 9.76
N LEU A 178 -10.32 6.10 8.95
CA LEU A 178 -8.88 5.85 9.15
C LEU A 178 -8.38 6.53 10.43
N PRO A 179 -7.43 5.90 11.17
CA PRO A 179 -6.69 6.53 12.25
C PRO A 179 -6.01 7.83 11.80
N GLN A 180 -5.95 8.82 12.70
CA GLN A 180 -5.39 10.13 12.37
C GLN A 180 -3.91 10.06 11.94
N LYS A 181 -3.12 9.16 12.53
CA LYS A 181 -1.71 8.96 12.13
C LYS A 181 -1.58 8.53 10.67
N ILE A 182 -2.41 7.57 10.23
CA ILE A 182 -2.43 7.08 8.85
C ILE A 182 -2.88 8.20 7.90
N LYS A 183 -3.98 8.92 8.23
CA LYS A 183 -4.44 10.08 7.43
C LYS A 183 -3.34 11.12 7.25
N THR A 184 -2.65 11.47 8.32
CA THR A 184 -1.56 12.45 8.29
C THR A 184 -0.43 11.97 7.40
N HIS A 185 -0.01 10.70 7.54
CA HIS A 185 1.07 10.11 6.74
C HIS A 185 0.72 10.11 5.24
N VAL A 186 -0.49 9.68 4.87
CA VAL A 186 -0.93 9.65 3.46
C VAL A 186 -1.08 11.05 2.88
N ASN A 187 -1.57 12.03 3.65
CA ASN A 187 -1.63 13.41 3.18
C ASN A 187 -0.22 14.00 2.94
N GLN A 188 0.75 13.70 3.82
CA GLN A 188 2.16 14.10 3.61
C GLN A 188 2.75 13.43 2.36
N LEU A 189 2.43 12.16 2.12
CA LEU A 189 2.83 11.45 0.91
C LEU A 189 2.23 12.11 -0.34
N LEU A 190 0.96 12.45 -0.33
CA LEU A 190 0.30 13.15 -1.44
C LEU A 190 1.00 14.49 -1.74
N GLU A 191 1.29 15.30 -0.74
CA GLU A 191 2.00 16.57 -0.92
C GLU A 191 3.42 16.38 -1.46
N LYS A 192 4.11 15.33 -1.02
CA LYS A 192 5.43 14.96 -1.56
C LYS A 192 5.32 14.59 -3.03
N MET A 193 4.33 13.76 -3.40
CA MET A 193 4.11 13.34 -4.79
C MET A 193 3.75 14.53 -5.69
N ARG A 194 2.90 15.45 -5.23
CA ARG A 194 2.56 16.68 -5.96
C ARG A 194 3.80 17.47 -6.34
N LYS A 195 4.72 17.67 -5.39
CA LYS A 195 5.97 18.40 -5.62
C LYS A 195 6.95 17.66 -6.53
N GLU A 196 7.12 16.36 -6.33
CA GLU A 196 8.13 15.57 -7.04
C GLU A 196 7.69 15.18 -8.46
N GLN A 197 6.39 15.10 -8.72
CA GLN A 197 5.82 14.69 -10.01
C GLN A 197 5.12 15.85 -10.74
N ASN A 198 5.20 17.07 -10.21
CA ASN A 198 4.52 18.27 -10.75
C ASN A 198 3.00 18.08 -10.93
N LEU A 199 2.36 17.33 -10.04
CA LEU A 199 0.93 17.11 -10.10
C LEU A 199 0.18 18.35 -9.60
N LEU A 200 -0.74 18.88 -10.43
CA LEU A 200 -1.51 20.08 -10.13
C LEU A 200 -2.91 19.77 -9.58
N LEU A 201 -3.04 18.67 -8.89
CA LEU A 201 -4.30 18.17 -8.34
C LEU A 201 -5.01 19.22 -7.48
N LYS A 202 -6.33 19.39 -7.68
CA LYS A 202 -7.20 20.23 -6.86
C LYS A 202 -8.10 19.37 -5.98
N ASP A 203 -8.26 19.73 -4.71
CA ASP A 203 -9.24 19.11 -3.80
C ASP A 203 -10.66 19.45 -4.26
N ARG A 204 -11.53 18.45 -4.37
CA ARG A 204 -12.96 18.60 -4.73
C ARG A 204 -13.85 18.12 -3.60
#